data_41f9ff9d2e765bd1acf6299b3df12178
#
_entry.id   41f9ff9d2e765bd1acf6299b3df12178
#
_cell.length_a   1.000
_cell.length_b   1.000
_cell.length_c   1.000
_cell.angle_alpha   90.00
_cell.angle_beta   90.00
_cell.angle_gamma   90.00
#
_symmetry.space_group_name_H-M   'P 1'
#
loop_
_entity.id
_entity.type
_entity.pdbx_description
1 polymer ?
#
loop_
_entity_poly.entity_id
_entity_poly.type
_entity_poly.pdbx_seq_one_letter_code
_entity_poly.pdbx_strand_id
1 'polypeptide(L)'
;MQSILLSSQEQAWLHMASAQRVASKQWLEALDHYQCSALTLLTDLPNVSVELDELKAAIAPGLVERAINWACSNPAHHLVYFGSSFYPDALKQLVSPPLVLFVIGEPKLLKKTQVAIVGSRRASNAGKTTAQEFAQGLSAVGITVTSGLATGIDSAAHRGGLTGNGRTIAVMGTGPDVIYPSKNKALANSIVDAGGAIISEFFPGQGPKPWHFPRRNRIIAALSMGTVVVEAKIKSGTLITANLAADLGKEVFAVPGSIFHAYTEGCHWLIQQGAKLVTKVNDIFDEFAIEPQQLSLGVDVEKQKSEVNSLATDKLLASVDYDITAIDVIAQRNAVTVDKVMASLLEYELRGLVAAVPGGYVKLRGK
;
A
#
# COMPACT_ATOMS: atom_id res chain seq x y z
N MET A 1 14.13 -32.86 -2.80
CA MET A 1 14.04 -31.42 -2.50
C MET A 1 15.44 -30.85 -2.65
N GLN A 2 15.70 -30.06 -3.69
CA GLN A 2 16.95 -29.32 -3.77
C GLN A 2 16.95 -28.31 -2.61
N SER A 3 17.96 -28.39 -1.75
CA SER A 3 18.17 -27.40 -0.71
C SER A 3 18.47 -26.06 -1.39
N ILE A 4 17.60 -25.06 -1.18
CA ILE A 4 17.86 -23.70 -1.60
C ILE A 4 19.03 -23.20 -0.75
N LEU A 5 20.21 -23.10 -1.33
CA LEU A 5 21.38 -22.54 -0.68
C LEU A 5 21.56 -21.09 -1.14
N LEU A 6 21.68 -20.18 -0.17
CA LEU A 6 22.01 -18.79 -0.47
C LEU A 6 23.45 -18.69 -0.96
N SER A 7 23.68 -17.87 -2.00
CA SER A 7 25.02 -17.56 -2.48
C SER A 7 25.83 -16.81 -1.41
N SER A 8 27.16 -16.90 -1.48
CA SER A 8 28.05 -16.17 -0.57
C SER A 8 27.79 -14.66 -0.61
N GLN A 9 27.42 -14.12 -1.76
CA GLN A 9 27.08 -12.71 -1.91
C GLN A 9 25.78 -12.34 -1.15
N GLU A 10 24.72 -13.16 -1.23
CA GLU A 10 23.49 -12.94 -0.46
C GLU A 10 23.76 -12.97 1.03
N GLN A 11 24.58 -13.91 1.49
CA GLN A 11 24.97 -14.01 2.89
C GLN A 11 25.76 -12.78 3.34
N ALA A 12 26.68 -12.26 2.52
CA ALA A 12 27.43 -11.05 2.82
C ALA A 12 26.50 -9.84 3.01
N TRP A 13 25.51 -9.64 2.14
CA TRP A 13 24.52 -8.58 2.30
C TRP A 13 23.65 -8.76 3.55
N LEU A 14 23.30 -10.00 3.90
CA LEU A 14 22.59 -10.29 5.17
C LEU A 14 23.43 -9.90 6.40
N HIS A 15 24.74 -10.20 6.40
CA HIS A 15 25.64 -9.80 7.48
C HIS A 15 25.65 -8.27 7.64
N MET A 16 25.87 -7.54 6.56
CA MET A 16 25.86 -6.07 6.60
C MET A 16 24.51 -5.50 7.05
N ALA A 17 23.40 -6.06 6.54
CA ALA A 17 22.05 -5.63 6.95
C ALA A 17 21.72 -5.95 8.40
N SER A 18 22.36 -6.97 9.00
CA SER A 18 22.14 -7.37 10.38
C SER A 18 22.85 -6.46 11.41
N ALA A 19 23.79 -5.64 10.98
CA ALA A 19 24.57 -4.78 11.86
C ALA A 19 23.68 -3.79 12.61
N GLN A 20 23.70 -3.89 13.93
CA GLN A 20 22.86 -3.07 14.78
C GLN A 20 23.44 -1.67 14.93
N ARG A 21 22.56 -0.66 14.87
CA ARG A 21 22.94 0.76 15.01
C ARG A 21 23.87 1.30 13.92
N VAL A 22 24.06 0.55 12.83
CA VAL A 22 24.80 0.98 11.64
C VAL A 22 23.81 1.37 10.57
N ALA A 23 23.94 2.58 10.02
CA ALA A 23 23.14 3.00 8.89
C ALA A 23 23.62 2.32 7.59
N SER A 24 22.69 1.94 6.72
CA SER A 24 23.06 1.33 5.42
C SER A 24 24.01 2.20 4.60
N LYS A 25 23.91 3.53 4.75
CA LYS A 25 24.79 4.51 4.10
C LYS A 25 26.26 4.25 4.44
N GLN A 26 26.61 3.95 5.68
CA GLN A 26 28.01 3.69 6.11
C GLN A 26 28.57 2.45 5.39
N TRP A 27 27.79 1.40 5.22
CA TRP A 27 28.19 0.23 4.47
C TRP A 27 28.39 0.54 2.98
N LEU A 28 27.49 1.33 2.40
CA LEU A 28 27.58 1.71 0.98
C LEU A 28 28.79 2.63 0.72
N GLU A 29 29.08 3.56 1.63
CA GLU A 29 30.28 4.40 1.59
C GLU A 29 31.58 3.56 1.71
N ALA A 30 31.58 2.54 2.57
CA ALA A 30 32.72 1.63 2.67
C ALA A 30 32.90 0.81 1.38
N LEU A 31 31.82 0.28 0.79
CA LEU A 31 31.90 -0.44 -0.50
C LEU A 31 32.40 0.45 -1.63
N ASP A 32 31.98 1.71 -1.67
CA ASP A 32 32.44 2.69 -2.66
C ASP A 32 33.90 3.08 -2.40
N HIS A 33 34.29 3.34 -1.17
CA HIS A 33 35.68 3.69 -0.82
C HIS A 33 36.66 2.58 -1.19
N TYR A 34 36.36 1.33 -0.86
CA TYR A 34 37.25 0.19 -1.17
C TYR A 34 37.04 -0.39 -2.56
N GLN A 35 36.07 0.11 -3.35
CA GLN A 35 35.75 -0.35 -4.72
C GLN A 35 35.65 -1.89 -4.82
N CYS A 36 34.99 -2.51 -3.84
CA CYS A 36 34.91 -3.96 -3.71
C CYS A 36 33.47 -4.47 -3.54
N SER A 37 33.28 -5.79 -3.64
CA SER A 37 32.01 -6.44 -3.37
C SER A 37 31.72 -6.55 -1.88
N ALA A 38 30.43 -6.73 -1.50
CA ALA A 38 30.06 -6.98 -0.12
C ALA A 38 30.79 -8.19 0.49
N LEU A 39 30.98 -9.25 -0.30
CA LEU A 39 31.72 -10.43 0.13
C LEU A 39 33.17 -10.08 0.40
N THR A 40 33.86 -9.46 -0.53
CA THR A 40 35.27 -9.05 -0.40
C THR A 40 35.47 -8.12 0.80
N LEU A 41 34.56 -7.15 1.02
CA LEU A 41 34.61 -6.24 2.16
C LEU A 41 34.59 -6.98 3.51
N LEU A 42 33.84 -8.06 3.61
CA LEU A 42 33.71 -8.81 4.84
C LEU A 42 34.80 -9.86 5.06
N THR A 43 35.32 -10.48 3.96
CA THR A 43 36.24 -11.63 4.04
C THR A 43 37.69 -11.26 3.83
N ASP A 44 37.99 -10.43 2.80
CA ASP A 44 39.32 -10.29 2.25
C ASP A 44 40.02 -8.98 2.66
N LEU A 45 39.32 -8.11 3.39
CA LEU A 45 39.85 -6.86 3.92
C LEU A 45 39.92 -6.93 5.47
N PRO A 46 40.85 -7.70 6.06
CA PRO A 46 41.05 -7.70 7.50
C PRO A 46 41.83 -6.43 7.93
N ASN A 47 41.38 -5.75 8.99
CA ASN A 47 42.11 -4.70 9.72
C ASN A 47 42.55 -3.47 8.85
N VAL A 48 41.76 -3.06 7.87
CA VAL A 48 42.13 -1.95 6.99
C VAL A 48 41.87 -0.57 7.61
N SER A 49 40.82 -0.46 8.45
CA SER A 49 40.57 0.73 9.28
C SER A 49 39.76 0.38 10.52
N VAL A 50 39.95 1.19 11.59
CA VAL A 50 39.18 1.07 12.83
C VAL A 50 37.67 1.17 12.57
N GLU A 51 37.27 2.06 11.66
CA GLU A 51 35.88 2.26 11.27
C GLU A 51 35.26 1.01 10.65
N LEU A 52 35.99 0.30 9.77
CA LEU A 52 35.50 -0.95 9.17
C LEU A 52 35.38 -2.07 10.20
N ASP A 53 36.30 -2.16 11.15
CA ASP A 53 36.26 -3.15 12.23
C ASP A 53 35.06 -2.89 13.17
N GLU A 54 34.73 -1.63 13.46
CA GLU A 54 33.53 -1.25 14.22
C GLU A 54 32.25 -1.65 13.47
N LEU A 55 32.18 -1.43 12.15
CA LEU A 55 31.06 -1.86 11.33
C LEU A 55 30.89 -3.40 11.37
N LYS A 56 31.98 -4.15 11.23
CA LYS A 56 31.97 -5.62 11.30
C LYS A 56 31.60 -6.12 12.69
N ALA A 57 32.06 -5.47 13.76
CA ALA A 57 31.72 -5.83 15.14
C ALA A 57 30.23 -5.63 15.46
N ALA A 58 29.53 -4.77 14.72
CA ALA A 58 28.10 -4.54 14.89
C ALA A 58 27.21 -5.62 14.28
N ILE A 59 27.77 -6.55 13.48
CA ILE A 59 27.05 -7.66 12.85
C ILE A 59 26.40 -8.55 13.91
N ALA A 60 25.16 -8.96 13.69
CA ALA A 60 24.40 -9.82 14.59
C ALA A 60 24.21 -11.24 13.98
N PRO A 61 25.11 -12.21 14.23
CA PRO A 61 25.07 -13.52 13.58
C PRO A 61 23.74 -14.26 13.76
N GLY A 62 23.13 -14.16 14.95
CA GLY A 62 21.83 -14.79 15.20
C GLY A 62 20.66 -14.21 14.39
N LEU A 63 20.77 -12.97 13.87
CA LEU A 63 19.81 -12.45 12.89
C LEU A 63 20.05 -13.05 11.52
N VAL A 64 21.32 -13.18 11.13
CA VAL A 64 21.71 -13.78 9.84
C VAL A 64 21.26 -15.23 9.76
N GLU A 65 21.52 -16.04 10.79
CA GLU A 65 21.09 -17.44 10.83
C GLU A 65 19.56 -17.56 10.68
N ARG A 66 18.78 -16.75 11.41
CA ARG A 66 17.33 -16.74 11.24
C ARG A 66 16.90 -16.36 9.82
N ALA A 67 17.57 -15.41 9.19
CA ALA A 67 17.28 -14.97 7.84
C ALA A 67 17.58 -16.07 6.81
N ILE A 68 18.70 -16.78 6.96
CA ILE A 68 19.05 -17.94 6.11
C ILE A 68 18.02 -19.05 6.27
N ASN A 69 17.69 -19.43 7.50
CA ASN A 69 16.69 -20.45 7.77
C ASN A 69 15.32 -20.09 7.18
N TRP A 70 14.91 -18.82 7.32
CA TRP A 70 13.67 -18.34 6.73
C TRP A 70 13.71 -18.40 5.20
N ALA A 71 14.76 -17.92 4.57
CA ALA A 71 14.87 -17.90 3.11
C ALA A 71 14.87 -19.31 2.51
N CYS A 72 15.53 -20.27 3.18
CA CYS A 72 15.60 -21.66 2.74
C CYS A 72 14.33 -22.49 3.07
N SER A 73 13.42 -21.96 3.88
CA SER A 73 12.24 -22.72 4.36
C SER A 73 11.12 -22.85 3.33
N ASN A 74 11.06 -21.97 2.33
CA ASN A 74 9.98 -21.96 1.34
C ASN A 74 10.48 -21.39 0.00
N PRO A 75 10.17 -22.01 -1.15
CA PRO A 75 10.59 -21.51 -2.47
C PRO A 75 9.98 -20.15 -2.86
N ALA A 76 8.90 -19.73 -2.21
CA ALA A 76 8.33 -18.37 -2.40
C ALA A 76 9.05 -17.29 -1.58
N HIS A 77 10.06 -17.64 -0.78
CA HIS A 77 10.87 -16.70 -0.01
C HIS A 77 12.10 -16.29 -0.82
N HIS A 78 12.29 -14.99 -0.95
CA HIS A 78 13.40 -14.43 -1.71
C HIS A 78 14.12 -13.35 -0.90
N LEU A 79 15.43 -13.23 -1.13
CA LEU A 79 16.25 -12.12 -0.66
C LEU A 79 16.55 -11.21 -1.85
N VAL A 80 16.13 -9.95 -1.74
CA VAL A 80 16.46 -8.93 -2.74
C VAL A 80 17.43 -7.95 -2.08
N TYR A 81 18.71 -8.08 -2.39
CA TYR A 81 19.76 -7.24 -1.81
C TYR A 81 20.15 -6.08 -2.73
N PHE A 82 20.76 -5.06 -2.16
CA PHE A 82 21.22 -3.88 -2.89
C PHE A 82 22.16 -4.28 -4.05
N GLY A 83 21.81 -3.86 -5.27
CA GLY A 83 22.56 -4.23 -6.49
C GLY A 83 22.11 -5.55 -7.12
N SER A 84 21.23 -6.37 -6.51
CA SER A 84 20.65 -7.53 -7.19
C SER A 84 19.72 -7.13 -8.33
N SER A 85 19.49 -8.06 -9.27
CA SER A 85 18.69 -7.81 -10.48
C SER A 85 17.24 -7.37 -10.18
N PHE A 86 16.67 -7.78 -9.05
CA PHE A 86 15.31 -7.41 -8.62
C PHE A 86 15.28 -6.19 -7.69
N TYR A 87 16.43 -5.65 -7.29
CA TYR A 87 16.45 -4.48 -6.41
C TYR A 87 15.97 -3.23 -7.16
N PRO A 88 14.94 -2.51 -6.65
CA PRO A 88 14.39 -1.34 -7.31
C PRO A 88 15.34 -0.15 -7.26
N ASP A 89 15.63 0.48 -8.40
CA ASP A 89 16.49 1.67 -8.44
C ASP A 89 15.89 2.84 -7.64
N ALA A 90 14.58 2.93 -7.57
CA ALA A 90 13.89 3.94 -6.78
C ALA A 90 14.26 3.91 -5.28
N LEU A 91 14.58 2.75 -4.71
CA LEU A 91 15.03 2.65 -3.33
C LEU A 91 16.46 3.15 -3.11
N LYS A 92 17.29 3.20 -4.15
CA LYS A 92 18.67 3.72 -4.07
C LYS A 92 18.68 5.24 -3.79
N GLN A 93 17.59 5.94 -4.10
CA GLN A 93 17.42 7.38 -3.86
C GLN A 93 17.19 7.73 -2.38
N LEU A 94 16.87 6.75 -1.55
CA LEU A 94 16.72 6.96 -0.12
C LEU A 94 18.06 7.29 0.54
N VAL A 95 18.07 8.20 1.51
CA VAL A 95 19.27 8.55 2.30
C VAL A 95 19.89 7.32 2.97
N SER A 96 19.04 6.36 3.36
CA SER A 96 19.46 5.08 3.94
C SER A 96 18.65 3.95 3.29
N PRO A 97 19.05 3.48 2.09
CA PRO A 97 18.31 2.43 1.39
C PRO A 97 18.38 1.09 2.15
N PRO A 98 17.34 0.25 2.10
CA PRO A 98 17.40 -1.08 2.70
C PRO A 98 18.47 -1.93 1.99
N LEU A 99 19.46 -2.46 2.72
CA LEU A 99 20.49 -3.32 2.12
C LEU A 99 19.92 -4.65 1.63
N VAL A 100 18.89 -5.15 2.32
CA VAL A 100 18.17 -6.39 2.00
C VAL A 100 16.68 -6.16 2.19
N LEU A 101 15.89 -6.66 1.25
CA LEU A 101 14.44 -6.85 1.37
C LEU A 101 14.14 -8.34 1.43
N PHE A 102 13.40 -8.75 2.44
CA PHE A 102 12.79 -10.06 2.53
C PHE A 102 11.48 -10.04 1.73
N VAL A 103 11.32 -10.93 0.77
CA VAL A 103 10.17 -10.95 -0.14
C VAL A 103 9.49 -12.31 -0.06
N ILE A 104 8.16 -12.32 0.07
CA ILE A 104 7.30 -13.50 -0.10
C ILE A 104 6.46 -13.26 -1.35
N GLY A 105 6.49 -14.19 -2.29
CA GLY A 105 5.75 -14.11 -3.56
C GLY A 105 6.61 -13.64 -4.72
N GLU A 106 6.10 -12.75 -5.60
CA GLU A 106 6.74 -12.44 -6.89
C GLU A 106 7.71 -11.23 -6.79
N PRO A 107 9.04 -11.44 -6.77
CA PRO A 107 10.01 -10.35 -6.63
C PRO A 107 10.09 -9.43 -7.85
N LYS A 108 9.67 -9.88 -9.05
CA LYS A 108 9.68 -9.05 -10.26
C LYS A 108 8.75 -7.85 -10.15
N LEU A 109 7.71 -7.92 -9.29
CA LEU A 109 6.80 -6.79 -9.05
C LEU A 109 7.52 -5.56 -8.50
N LEU A 110 8.63 -5.73 -7.79
CA LEU A 110 9.41 -4.63 -7.21
C LEU A 110 9.92 -3.64 -8.26
N LYS A 111 10.11 -4.09 -9.50
CA LYS A 111 10.60 -3.27 -10.62
C LYS A 111 9.47 -2.76 -11.54
N LYS A 112 8.22 -3.15 -11.29
CA LYS A 112 7.09 -2.64 -12.06
C LYS A 112 6.72 -1.22 -11.64
N THR A 113 6.00 -0.52 -12.51
CA THR A 113 5.38 0.77 -12.19
C THR A 113 4.39 0.59 -11.04
N GLN A 114 4.50 1.44 -10.02
CA GLN A 114 3.72 1.31 -8.79
C GLN A 114 3.09 2.64 -8.40
N VAL A 115 1.89 2.59 -7.84
CA VAL A 115 1.23 3.71 -7.16
C VAL A 115 0.89 3.29 -5.74
N ALA A 116 1.25 4.12 -4.77
CA ALA A 116 0.90 3.89 -3.38
C ALA A 116 -0.52 4.36 -3.10
N ILE A 117 -1.30 3.58 -2.34
CA ILE A 117 -2.58 4.01 -1.77
C ILE A 117 -2.50 3.85 -0.27
N VAL A 118 -2.63 4.96 0.47
CA VAL A 118 -2.49 5.02 1.91
C VAL A 118 -3.62 5.81 2.56
N GLY A 119 -3.87 5.55 3.84
CA GLY A 119 -4.92 6.28 4.54
C GLY A 119 -5.19 5.81 5.96
N SER A 120 -6.33 6.23 6.49
CA SER A 120 -6.75 5.95 7.85
C SER A 120 -6.94 4.44 8.11
N ARG A 121 -6.47 4.00 9.29
CA ARG A 121 -6.78 2.65 9.81
C ARG A 121 -8.24 2.50 10.22
N ARG A 122 -8.90 3.61 10.57
CA ARG A 122 -10.33 3.71 10.94
C ARG A 122 -11.10 4.42 9.84
N ALA A 123 -10.92 3.95 8.61
CA ALA A 123 -11.56 4.54 7.44
C ALA A 123 -13.07 4.34 7.45
N SER A 124 -13.79 5.31 6.88
CA SER A 124 -15.22 5.19 6.58
C SER A 124 -15.47 4.09 5.54
N ASN A 125 -16.72 3.68 5.38
CA ASN A 125 -17.07 2.74 4.32
C ASN A 125 -16.86 3.37 2.94
N ALA A 126 -17.23 4.64 2.77
CA ALA A 126 -16.98 5.40 1.55
C ALA A 126 -15.48 5.45 1.20
N GLY A 127 -14.60 5.78 2.17
CA GLY A 127 -13.16 5.80 1.96
C GLY A 127 -12.59 4.43 1.56
N LYS A 128 -13.07 3.33 2.17
CA LYS A 128 -12.67 1.98 1.78
C LYS A 128 -13.10 1.62 0.36
N THR A 129 -14.34 1.96 -0.01
CA THR A 129 -14.85 1.75 -1.37
C THR A 129 -14.02 2.54 -2.37
N THR A 130 -13.77 3.82 -2.12
CA THR A 130 -12.92 4.66 -2.96
C THR A 130 -11.51 4.07 -3.12
N ALA A 131 -10.86 3.67 -2.03
CA ALA A 131 -9.52 3.05 -2.09
C ALA A 131 -9.51 1.76 -2.91
N GLN A 132 -10.55 0.94 -2.79
CA GLN A 132 -10.71 -0.29 -3.55
C GLN A 132 -10.92 -0.01 -5.05
N GLU A 133 -11.78 0.94 -5.41
CA GLU A 133 -12.05 1.34 -6.80
C GLU A 133 -10.80 1.93 -7.48
N PHE A 134 -10.08 2.83 -6.80
CA PHE A 134 -8.81 3.36 -7.30
C PHE A 134 -7.78 2.26 -7.54
N ALA A 135 -7.62 1.36 -6.56
CA ALA A 135 -6.71 0.23 -6.66
C ALA A 135 -7.08 -0.73 -7.79
N GLN A 136 -8.37 -1.00 -7.97
CA GLN A 136 -8.89 -1.82 -9.05
C GLN A 136 -8.59 -1.20 -10.42
N GLY A 137 -8.86 0.09 -10.59
CA GLY A 137 -8.59 0.81 -11.84
C GLY A 137 -7.09 0.83 -12.19
N LEU A 138 -6.21 1.09 -11.21
CA LEU A 138 -4.76 1.02 -11.38
C LEU A 138 -4.30 -0.38 -11.77
N SER A 139 -4.76 -1.40 -11.04
CA SER A 139 -4.37 -2.79 -11.29
C SER A 139 -4.88 -3.31 -12.63
N ALA A 140 -6.05 -2.85 -13.11
CA ALA A 140 -6.61 -3.22 -14.40
C ALA A 140 -5.70 -2.83 -15.58
N VAL A 141 -5.00 -1.70 -15.48
CA VAL A 141 -4.04 -1.23 -16.50
C VAL A 141 -2.61 -1.71 -16.24
N GLY A 142 -2.41 -2.66 -15.33
CA GLY A 142 -1.11 -3.26 -15.07
C GLY A 142 -0.21 -2.49 -14.08
N ILE A 143 -0.71 -1.42 -13.45
CA ILE A 143 0.02 -0.68 -12.42
C ILE A 143 -0.11 -1.42 -11.09
N THR A 144 1.01 -1.68 -10.44
CA THR A 144 1.04 -2.36 -9.14
C THR A 144 0.62 -1.41 -8.02
N VAL A 145 -0.30 -1.86 -7.18
CA VAL A 145 -0.76 -1.10 -6.02
C VAL A 145 0.14 -1.41 -4.82
N THR A 146 0.78 -0.41 -4.25
CA THR A 146 1.65 -0.57 -3.07
C THR A 146 0.99 0.02 -1.84
N SER A 147 0.97 -0.73 -0.73
CA SER A 147 0.41 -0.25 0.53
C SER A 147 1.02 -0.98 1.74
N GLY A 148 0.56 -0.63 2.95
CA GLY A 148 1.23 -1.04 4.18
C GLY A 148 0.58 -2.19 4.95
N LEU A 149 -0.39 -2.90 4.38
CA LEU A 149 -1.10 -4.00 5.01
C LEU A 149 -1.82 -3.63 6.33
N ALA A 150 -1.99 -2.34 6.63
CA ALA A 150 -2.76 -1.89 7.78
C ALA A 150 -4.26 -2.13 7.57
N THR A 151 -5.04 -1.95 8.64
CA THR A 151 -6.50 -1.96 8.51
C THR A 151 -7.01 -0.70 7.81
N GLY A 152 -8.24 -0.70 7.35
CA GLY A 152 -8.86 0.48 6.70
C GLY A 152 -8.45 0.60 5.24
N ILE A 153 -7.90 1.75 4.87
CA ILE A 153 -7.57 2.08 3.48
C ILE A 153 -6.57 1.08 2.87
N ASP A 154 -5.48 0.75 3.57
CA ASP A 154 -4.47 -0.17 3.05
C ASP A 154 -5.08 -1.53 2.67
N SER A 155 -5.92 -2.09 3.56
CA SER A 155 -6.59 -3.38 3.29
C SER A 155 -7.55 -3.30 2.11
N ALA A 156 -8.25 -2.18 1.94
CA ALA A 156 -9.16 -1.95 0.81
C ALA A 156 -8.37 -1.80 -0.51
N ALA A 157 -7.27 -1.06 -0.49
CA ALA A 157 -6.36 -0.92 -1.62
C ALA A 157 -5.79 -2.26 -2.08
N HIS A 158 -5.34 -3.11 -1.14
CA HIS A 158 -4.87 -4.45 -1.51
C HIS A 158 -5.96 -5.30 -2.16
N ARG A 159 -7.21 -5.27 -1.62
CA ARG A 159 -8.33 -6.01 -2.24
C ARG A 159 -8.61 -5.55 -3.68
N GLY A 160 -8.61 -4.24 -3.92
CA GLY A 160 -8.75 -3.71 -5.27
C GLY A 160 -7.59 -4.11 -6.18
N GLY A 161 -6.34 -4.02 -5.69
CA GLY A 161 -5.16 -4.41 -6.45
C GLY A 161 -5.12 -5.89 -6.85
N LEU A 162 -5.78 -6.77 -6.08
CA LEU A 162 -5.89 -8.19 -6.41
C LEU A 162 -6.77 -8.50 -7.63
N THR A 163 -7.65 -7.59 -8.03
CA THR A 163 -8.64 -7.87 -9.10
C THR A 163 -8.08 -7.73 -10.51
N GLY A 164 -6.94 -7.07 -10.69
CA GLY A 164 -6.33 -6.81 -12.00
C GLY A 164 -4.92 -7.42 -12.16
N ASN A 165 -4.33 -7.20 -13.33
CA ASN A 165 -3.01 -7.73 -13.71
C ASN A 165 -1.84 -7.00 -13.05
N GLY A 166 -2.05 -5.78 -12.55
CA GLY A 166 -1.04 -5.00 -11.83
C GLY A 166 -0.64 -5.61 -10.49
N ARG A 167 -1.56 -6.36 -9.87
CA ARG A 167 -1.35 -6.98 -8.55
C ARG A 167 -1.11 -5.96 -7.43
N THR A 168 -0.60 -6.43 -6.31
CA THR A 168 -0.32 -5.54 -5.18
C THR A 168 0.92 -5.99 -4.42
N ILE A 169 1.62 -5.01 -3.83
CA ILE A 169 2.75 -5.21 -2.93
C ILE A 169 2.37 -4.71 -1.53
N ALA A 170 2.48 -5.59 -0.55
CA ALA A 170 2.32 -5.24 0.86
C ALA A 170 3.69 -5.01 1.50
N VAL A 171 3.97 -3.78 1.92
CA VAL A 171 5.20 -3.45 2.65
C VAL A 171 4.94 -3.59 4.15
N MET A 172 5.70 -4.41 4.87
CA MET A 172 5.46 -4.67 6.29
C MET A 172 6.38 -3.88 7.22
N GLY A 173 5.88 -3.56 8.41
CA GLY A 173 6.65 -2.98 9.52
C GLY A 173 7.09 -4.01 10.57
N THR A 174 7.14 -5.28 10.18
CA THR A 174 7.52 -6.45 10.99
C THR A 174 8.38 -7.37 10.15
N GLY A 175 9.02 -8.37 10.75
CA GLY A 175 9.67 -9.45 9.99
C GLY A 175 8.69 -10.14 9.05
N PRO A 176 9.18 -10.78 7.97
CA PRO A 176 8.33 -11.36 6.92
C PRO A 176 7.45 -12.51 7.43
N ASP A 177 7.83 -13.15 8.51
CA ASP A 177 7.12 -14.23 9.19
C ASP A 177 6.06 -13.76 10.20
N VAL A 178 6.00 -12.45 10.49
CA VAL A 178 5.09 -11.86 11.48
C VAL A 178 4.08 -10.94 10.79
N ILE A 179 2.94 -11.47 10.38
CA ILE A 179 1.87 -10.67 9.77
C ILE A 179 1.19 -9.78 10.82
N TYR A 180 1.26 -8.47 10.61
CA TYR A 180 0.63 -7.47 11.48
C TYR A 180 -0.18 -6.43 10.68
N PRO A 181 -1.43 -6.16 11.07
CA PRO A 181 -2.19 -6.80 12.15
C PRO A 181 -2.61 -8.24 11.79
N SER A 182 -2.72 -9.11 12.78
CA SER A 182 -3.03 -10.54 12.60
C SER A 182 -4.33 -10.79 11.83
N LYS A 183 -5.32 -9.89 11.96
CA LYS A 183 -6.59 -9.96 11.22
C LYS A 183 -6.44 -9.85 9.70
N ASN A 184 -5.32 -9.34 9.21
CA ASN A 184 -5.01 -9.26 7.79
C ASN A 184 -4.23 -10.48 7.26
N LYS A 185 -4.09 -11.55 8.07
CA LYS A 185 -3.37 -12.77 7.66
C LYS A 185 -3.98 -13.43 6.42
N ALA A 186 -5.31 -13.51 6.36
CA ALA A 186 -6.01 -14.04 5.18
C ALA A 186 -5.75 -13.18 3.92
N LEU A 187 -5.77 -11.84 4.07
CA LEU A 187 -5.45 -10.92 2.97
C LEU A 187 -3.99 -11.07 2.53
N ALA A 188 -3.05 -11.21 3.46
CA ALA A 188 -1.64 -11.44 3.15
C ALA A 188 -1.45 -12.73 2.32
N ASN A 189 -2.09 -13.82 2.69
CA ASN A 189 -2.07 -15.05 1.92
C ASN A 189 -2.67 -14.84 0.52
N SER A 190 -3.84 -14.20 0.41
CA SER A 190 -4.46 -13.90 -0.88
C SER A 190 -3.57 -13.05 -1.80
N ILE A 191 -2.76 -12.14 -1.23
CA ILE A 191 -1.79 -11.35 -2.01
C ILE A 191 -0.75 -12.26 -2.65
N VAL A 192 -0.17 -13.19 -1.90
CA VAL A 192 0.84 -14.13 -2.40
C VAL A 192 0.23 -15.10 -3.40
N ASP A 193 -0.91 -15.70 -3.07
CA ASP A 193 -1.62 -16.68 -3.90
C ASP A 193 -2.03 -16.11 -5.26
N ALA A 194 -2.36 -14.81 -5.31
CA ALA A 194 -2.70 -14.11 -6.54
C ALA A 194 -1.47 -13.63 -7.35
N GLY A 195 -0.24 -13.97 -6.95
CA GLY A 195 0.99 -13.53 -7.61
C GLY A 195 1.38 -12.09 -7.26
N GLY A 196 0.95 -11.58 -6.13
CA GLY A 196 1.44 -10.37 -5.50
C GLY A 196 2.73 -10.61 -4.70
N ALA A 197 3.14 -9.61 -3.92
CA ALA A 197 4.31 -9.74 -3.05
C ALA A 197 4.08 -9.11 -1.67
N ILE A 198 4.69 -9.71 -0.67
CA ILE A 198 4.85 -9.12 0.66
C ILE A 198 6.33 -8.84 0.86
N ILE A 199 6.67 -7.63 1.28
CA ILE A 199 8.06 -7.23 1.47
C ILE A 199 8.31 -6.65 2.85
N SER A 200 9.51 -6.86 3.37
CA SER A 200 9.97 -6.27 4.61
C SER A 200 11.47 -6.00 4.60
N GLU A 201 11.91 -4.92 5.25
CA GLU A 201 13.33 -4.70 5.58
C GLU A 201 13.72 -5.24 6.96
N PHE A 202 12.73 -5.71 7.73
CA PHE A 202 12.95 -6.21 9.09
C PHE A 202 13.23 -7.70 9.06
N PHE A 203 14.19 -8.14 9.87
CA PHE A 203 14.59 -9.54 9.94
C PHE A 203 13.46 -10.45 10.46
N PRO A 204 13.44 -11.72 10.04
CA PRO A 204 12.52 -12.73 10.57
C PRO A 204 12.53 -12.76 12.11
N GLY A 205 11.36 -12.92 12.73
CA GLY A 205 11.14 -12.90 14.16
C GLY A 205 10.96 -11.49 14.76
N GLN A 206 11.13 -10.43 13.98
CA GLN A 206 10.92 -9.07 14.50
C GLN A 206 9.44 -8.71 14.53
N GLY A 207 8.90 -8.56 15.74
CA GLY A 207 7.53 -8.14 15.99
C GLY A 207 7.28 -6.65 15.72
N PRO A 208 6.01 -6.21 15.84
CA PRO A 208 5.64 -4.81 15.63
C PRO A 208 6.22 -3.90 16.71
N LYS A 209 6.87 -2.82 16.30
CA LYS A 209 7.33 -1.73 17.16
C LYS A 209 6.86 -0.40 16.60
N PRO A 210 6.48 0.60 17.43
CA PRO A 210 5.94 1.87 16.93
C PRO A 210 6.81 2.56 15.88
N TRP A 211 8.13 2.55 16.04
CA TRP A 211 9.09 3.18 15.15
C TRP A 211 9.36 2.40 13.85
N HIS A 212 8.96 1.12 13.75
CA HIS A 212 9.05 0.35 12.50
C HIS A 212 8.12 0.90 11.42
N PHE A 213 6.94 1.41 11.79
CA PHE A 213 5.93 1.83 10.82
C PHE A 213 6.33 3.10 10.05
N PRO A 214 6.81 4.19 10.71
CA PRO A 214 7.36 5.33 9.98
C PRO A 214 8.56 4.95 9.11
N ARG A 215 9.45 4.10 9.62
CA ARG A 215 10.61 3.61 8.87
C ARG A 215 10.20 2.84 7.62
N ARG A 216 9.19 1.96 7.69
CA ARG A 216 8.64 1.24 6.57
C ARG A 216 8.01 2.17 5.52
N ASN A 217 7.34 3.25 5.94
CA ASN A 217 6.60 4.13 5.03
C ASN A 217 7.50 4.77 3.96
N ARG A 218 8.80 4.98 4.23
CA ARG A 218 9.76 5.46 3.23
C ARG A 218 9.89 4.50 2.05
N ILE A 219 9.74 3.19 2.27
CA ILE A 219 9.79 2.18 1.21
C ILE A 219 8.53 2.27 0.35
N ILE A 220 7.35 2.45 0.95
CA ILE A 220 6.09 2.65 0.21
C ILE A 220 6.21 3.88 -0.70
N ALA A 221 6.63 5.01 -0.15
CA ALA A 221 6.81 6.25 -0.90
C ALA A 221 7.85 6.10 -2.01
N ALA A 222 9.02 5.50 -1.69
CA ALA A 222 10.11 5.38 -2.65
C ALA A 222 9.82 4.41 -3.80
N LEU A 223 9.09 3.32 -3.58
CA LEU A 223 8.74 2.36 -4.63
C LEU A 223 7.75 2.93 -5.65
N SER A 224 6.91 3.87 -5.23
CA SER A 224 5.77 4.34 -6.02
C SER A 224 6.12 5.60 -6.82
N MET A 225 5.55 5.76 -8.00
CA MET A 225 5.66 6.98 -8.80
C MET A 225 4.84 8.12 -8.21
N GLY A 226 3.77 7.80 -7.47
CA GLY A 226 2.94 8.73 -6.72
C GLY A 226 2.20 8.06 -5.57
N THR A 227 1.70 8.85 -4.64
CA THR A 227 1.01 8.41 -3.43
C THR A 227 -0.38 9.01 -3.34
N VAL A 228 -1.41 8.15 -3.35
CA VAL A 228 -2.81 8.54 -3.17
C VAL A 228 -3.19 8.46 -1.69
N VAL A 229 -3.65 9.56 -1.14
CA VAL A 229 -4.17 9.66 0.23
C VAL A 229 -5.69 9.72 0.17
N VAL A 230 -6.37 8.68 0.68
CA VAL A 230 -7.84 8.59 0.61
C VAL A 230 -8.50 9.22 1.83
N GLU A 231 -8.07 8.91 3.02
CA GLU A 231 -8.51 9.53 4.28
C GLU A 231 -7.34 9.68 5.25
N ALA A 232 -7.17 10.86 5.81
CA ALA A 232 -6.13 11.13 6.80
C ALA A 232 -6.52 12.23 7.77
N LYS A 233 -6.12 12.09 9.04
CA LYS A 233 -6.10 13.21 9.98
C LYS A 233 -4.80 14.01 9.82
N ILE A 234 -4.80 15.30 10.17
CA ILE A 234 -3.61 16.18 10.08
C ILE A 234 -2.40 15.59 10.81
N LYS A 235 -2.58 15.01 11.99
CA LYS A 235 -1.49 14.36 12.74
C LYS A 235 -1.57 12.84 12.61
N SER A 236 -1.28 12.30 11.43
CA SER A 236 -1.36 10.86 11.18
C SER A 236 -0.09 10.31 10.51
N GLY A 237 0.16 9.02 10.69
CA GLY A 237 1.23 8.32 9.97
C GLY A 237 1.07 8.30 8.46
N THR A 238 -0.15 8.53 7.96
CA THR A 238 -0.46 8.65 6.53
C THR A 238 0.19 9.89 5.93
N LEU A 239 0.12 11.04 6.62
CA LEU A 239 0.78 12.27 6.17
C LEU A 239 2.30 12.15 6.18
N ILE A 240 2.88 11.33 7.04
CA ILE A 240 4.33 11.03 6.99
C ILE A 240 4.67 10.38 5.63
N THR A 241 3.85 9.44 5.16
CA THR A 241 4.08 8.80 3.85
C THR A 241 3.93 9.78 2.70
N ALA A 242 2.92 10.66 2.75
CA ALA A 242 2.70 11.69 1.74
C ALA A 242 3.87 12.68 1.68
N ASN A 243 4.34 13.17 2.83
CA ASN A 243 5.48 14.06 2.91
C ASN A 243 6.77 13.39 2.40
N LEU A 244 7.02 12.13 2.77
CA LEU A 244 8.15 11.37 2.25
C LEU A 244 8.11 11.21 0.72
N ALA A 245 6.92 11.06 0.13
CA ALA A 245 6.77 11.04 -1.32
C ALA A 245 7.11 12.40 -1.95
N ALA A 246 6.61 13.50 -1.37
CA ALA A 246 6.93 14.86 -1.81
C ALA A 246 8.43 15.18 -1.67
N ASP A 247 9.06 14.80 -0.55
CA ASP A 247 10.51 14.96 -0.32
C ASP A 247 11.37 14.20 -1.36
N LEU A 248 10.83 13.12 -1.92
CA LEU A 248 11.44 12.36 -3.00
C LEU A 248 11.09 12.90 -4.40
N GLY A 249 10.42 14.06 -4.50
CA GLY A 249 9.99 14.66 -5.76
C GLY A 249 8.90 13.87 -6.49
N LYS A 250 8.09 13.13 -5.76
CA LYS A 250 7.00 12.29 -6.32
C LYS A 250 5.65 12.93 -6.10
N GLU A 251 4.73 12.61 -7.01
CA GLU A 251 3.38 13.14 -6.96
C GLU A 251 2.61 12.69 -5.72
N VAL A 252 1.87 13.60 -5.14
CA VAL A 252 0.94 13.33 -4.05
C VAL A 252 -0.47 13.68 -4.50
N PHE A 253 -1.35 12.71 -4.40
CA PHE A 253 -2.77 12.82 -4.71
C PHE A 253 -3.59 12.77 -3.45
N ALA A 254 -4.63 13.60 -3.34
CA ALA A 254 -5.51 13.58 -2.18
C ALA A 254 -6.97 13.51 -2.62
N VAL A 255 -7.70 12.57 -2.03
CA VAL A 255 -9.13 12.42 -2.26
C VAL A 255 -9.87 13.45 -1.39
N PRO A 256 -10.70 14.34 -1.97
CA PRO A 256 -11.49 15.28 -1.18
C PRO A 256 -12.62 14.58 -0.43
N GLY A 257 -13.16 15.24 0.58
CA GLY A 257 -14.32 14.76 1.33
C GLY A 257 -15.03 15.89 2.05
N SER A 258 -15.99 15.53 2.91
CA SER A 258 -16.73 16.54 3.69
C SER A 258 -15.80 17.29 4.65
N ILE A 259 -15.91 18.60 4.72
CA ILE A 259 -15.17 19.44 5.68
C ILE A 259 -15.55 19.17 7.13
N PHE A 260 -16.69 18.52 7.37
CA PHE A 260 -17.16 18.13 8.70
C PHE A 260 -16.63 16.74 9.14
N HIS A 261 -15.93 16.04 8.27
CA HIS A 261 -15.44 14.70 8.57
C HIS A 261 -13.96 14.73 8.98
N ALA A 262 -13.65 14.37 10.22
CA ALA A 262 -12.29 14.48 10.78
C ALA A 262 -11.21 13.69 10.03
N TYR A 263 -11.57 12.69 9.22
CA TYR A 263 -10.60 11.91 8.43
C TYR A 263 -10.29 12.52 7.06
N THR A 264 -10.93 13.65 6.68
CA THR A 264 -10.65 14.36 5.44
C THR A 264 -9.77 15.60 5.64
N GLU A 265 -9.58 16.03 6.89
CA GLU A 265 -8.76 17.20 7.24
C GLU A 265 -7.33 17.10 6.66
N GLY A 266 -6.71 15.93 6.77
CA GLY A 266 -5.36 15.71 6.23
C GLY A 266 -5.31 15.76 4.71
N CYS A 267 -6.36 15.25 4.02
CA CYS A 267 -6.46 15.35 2.56
C CYS A 267 -6.64 16.82 2.13
N HIS A 268 -7.49 17.59 2.81
CA HIS A 268 -7.67 19.02 2.54
C HIS A 268 -6.37 19.80 2.77
N TRP A 269 -5.65 19.50 3.86
CA TRP A 269 -4.36 20.12 4.11
C TRP A 269 -3.36 19.80 2.99
N LEU A 270 -3.26 18.54 2.54
CA LEU A 270 -2.41 18.14 1.42
C LEU A 270 -2.75 18.90 0.13
N ILE A 271 -4.05 19.06 -0.19
CA ILE A 271 -4.52 19.83 -1.35
C ILE A 271 -4.06 21.28 -1.24
N GLN A 272 -4.19 21.88 -0.05
CA GLN A 272 -3.71 23.24 0.21
C GLN A 272 -2.18 23.39 0.10
N GLN A 273 -1.43 22.31 0.31
CA GLN A 273 0.02 22.25 0.10
C GLN A 273 0.42 21.92 -1.35
N GLY A 274 -0.53 21.79 -2.26
CA GLY A 274 -0.28 21.55 -3.67
C GLY A 274 -0.45 20.10 -4.12
N ALA A 275 -0.90 19.18 -3.25
CA ALA A 275 -1.25 17.85 -3.69
C ALA A 275 -2.43 17.90 -4.69
N LYS A 276 -2.36 17.10 -5.75
CA LYS A 276 -3.40 17.06 -6.77
C LYS A 276 -4.68 16.44 -6.19
N LEU A 277 -5.79 17.18 -6.28
CA LEU A 277 -7.11 16.66 -5.95
C LEU A 277 -7.53 15.61 -6.98
N VAL A 278 -7.93 14.43 -6.51
CA VAL A 278 -8.39 13.32 -7.37
C VAL A 278 -9.74 12.79 -6.90
N THR A 279 -10.65 12.58 -7.86
CA THR A 279 -12.00 12.06 -7.63
C THR A 279 -12.24 10.73 -8.34
N LYS A 280 -11.42 10.39 -9.31
CA LYS A 280 -11.44 9.15 -10.09
C LYS A 280 -10.02 8.74 -10.48
N VAL A 281 -9.83 7.47 -10.81
CA VAL A 281 -8.51 6.92 -11.17
C VAL A 281 -7.91 7.59 -12.41
N ASN A 282 -8.77 8.08 -13.34
CA ASN A 282 -8.31 8.77 -14.54
C ASN A 282 -7.54 10.07 -14.21
N ASP A 283 -7.86 10.74 -13.10
CA ASP A 283 -7.11 11.95 -12.68
C ASP A 283 -5.63 11.62 -12.39
N ILE A 284 -5.33 10.36 -12.02
CA ILE A 284 -3.96 9.84 -11.83
C ILE A 284 -3.34 9.49 -13.18
N PHE A 285 -4.12 8.87 -14.09
CA PHE A 285 -3.63 8.53 -15.42
C PHE A 285 -3.26 9.78 -16.22
N ASP A 286 -4.09 10.81 -16.15
CA ASP A 286 -3.87 12.11 -16.81
C ASP A 286 -2.57 12.76 -16.32
N GLU A 287 -2.27 12.68 -15.00
CA GLU A 287 -1.04 13.24 -14.43
C GLU A 287 0.22 12.56 -14.94
N PHE A 288 0.16 11.24 -15.08
CA PHE A 288 1.32 10.46 -15.54
C PHE A 288 1.34 10.20 -17.04
N ALA A 289 0.43 10.80 -17.80
CA ALA A 289 0.23 10.55 -19.23
C ALA A 289 0.14 9.03 -19.56
N ILE A 290 -0.57 8.29 -18.70
CA ILE A 290 -0.81 6.87 -18.89
C ILE A 290 -2.03 6.71 -19.78
N GLU A 291 -1.82 6.25 -21.01
CA GLU A 291 -2.91 5.83 -21.87
C GLU A 291 -3.39 4.44 -21.40
N PRO A 292 -4.64 4.30 -20.92
CA PRO A 292 -5.22 2.99 -20.71
C PRO A 292 -5.28 2.30 -22.08
N GLN A 293 -4.34 1.40 -22.34
CA GLN A 293 -4.51 0.50 -23.49
C GLN A 293 -5.87 -0.16 -23.32
N GLN A 294 -6.77 0.08 -24.27
CA GLN A 294 -8.03 -0.63 -24.33
C GLN A 294 -7.68 -2.11 -24.36
N LEU A 295 -7.71 -2.75 -23.19
CA LEU A 295 -7.77 -4.19 -23.13
C LEU A 295 -9.04 -4.58 -23.85
N SER A 296 -8.90 -4.98 -25.11
CA SER A 296 -9.89 -5.75 -25.85
C SER A 296 -10.03 -7.10 -25.15
N LEU A 297 -10.59 -7.07 -23.96
CA LEU A 297 -11.31 -8.20 -23.42
C LEU A 297 -12.58 -8.26 -24.27
N GLY A 298 -12.62 -9.25 -25.19
CA GLY A 298 -13.84 -9.66 -25.89
C GLY A 298 -14.88 -10.10 -24.85
N VAL A 299 -15.48 -9.14 -24.24
CA VAL A 299 -16.78 -9.20 -23.60
C VAL A 299 -17.56 -8.10 -24.31
N ASP A 300 -18.34 -8.50 -25.32
CA ASP A 300 -19.45 -7.70 -25.77
C ASP A 300 -20.34 -7.41 -24.56
N VAL A 301 -20.05 -6.32 -23.87
CA VAL A 301 -21.06 -5.68 -23.07
C VAL A 301 -21.98 -5.02 -24.07
N GLU A 302 -22.97 -5.81 -24.53
CA GLU A 302 -24.15 -5.23 -25.09
C GLU A 302 -24.54 -4.06 -24.21
N LYS A 303 -24.45 -2.87 -24.77
CA LYS A 303 -25.11 -1.69 -24.25
C LYS A 303 -26.61 -1.98 -24.28
N GLN A 304 -27.09 -2.75 -23.33
CA GLN A 304 -28.47 -2.60 -22.90
C GLN A 304 -28.55 -1.16 -22.39
N LYS A 305 -29.01 -0.28 -23.25
CA LYS A 305 -29.73 0.92 -22.88
C LYS A 305 -30.96 0.43 -22.10
N SER A 306 -30.76 0.05 -20.84
CA SER A 306 -31.87 0.11 -19.91
C SER A 306 -32.21 1.60 -19.85
N GLU A 307 -33.39 1.91 -20.31
CA GLU A 307 -34.05 3.18 -20.11
C GLU A 307 -33.87 3.53 -18.64
N VAL A 308 -32.99 4.48 -18.38
CA VAL A 308 -32.91 5.17 -17.12
C VAL A 308 -34.17 6.01 -17.08
N ASN A 309 -35.28 5.35 -16.72
CA ASN A 309 -36.48 6.04 -16.28
C ASN A 309 -36.00 6.99 -15.17
N SER A 310 -36.17 8.27 -15.42
CA SER A 310 -35.72 9.38 -14.64
C SER A 310 -36.11 9.22 -13.16
N LEU A 311 -35.22 8.65 -12.35
CA LEU A 311 -35.23 8.70 -10.88
C LEU A 311 -34.97 10.11 -10.35
N ALA A 312 -34.93 11.10 -11.24
CA ALA A 312 -34.70 12.50 -10.92
C ALA A 312 -35.81 13.15 -10.06
N THR A 313 -36.89 12.41 -9.71
CA THR A 313 -38.04 12.96 -8.97
C THR A 313 -38.29 12.26 -7.63
N ASP A 314 -37.47 11.29 -7.19
CA ASP A 314 -37.70 10.63 -5.93
C ASP A 314 -37.07 11.43 -4.78
N LYS A 315 -37.90 12.31 -4.18
CA LYS A 315 -37.49 13.18 -3.07
C LYS A 315 -36.93 12.40 -1.87
N LEU A 316 -37.43 11.17 -1.64
CA LEU A 316 -37.01 10.35 -0.51
C LEU A 316 -35.60 9.79 -0.75
N LEU A 317 -35.29 9.29 -1.96
CA LEU A 317 -33.95 8.86 -2.33
C LEU A 317 -32.95 10.03 -2.34
N ALA A 318 -33.41 11.24 -2.71
CA ALA A 318 -32.60 12.45 -2.68
C ALA A 318 -32.23 12.90 -1.25
N SER A 319 -33.03 12.49 -0.25
CA SER A 319 -32.81 12.84 1.16
C SER A 319 -31.87 11.87 1.90
N VAL A 320 -31.48 10.77 1.27
CA VAL A 320 -30.43 9.87 1.75
C VAL A 320 -29.09 10.38 1.25
N ASP A 321 -28.18 10.69 2.17
CA ASP A 321 -26.84 11.19 1.84
C ASP A 321 -25.90 10.03 1.46
N TYR A 322 -24.75 10.34 0.89
CA TYR A 322 -23.65 9.38 0.69
C TYR A 322 -22.91 9.04 1.99
N ASP A 323 -23.20 9.79 3.08
CA ASP A 323 -22.84 9.47 4.46
C ASP A 323 -24.01 8.82 5.20
N ILE A 324 -23.74 8.24 6.40
CA ILE A 324 -24.77 7.58 7.20
C ILE A 324 -25.89 8.57 7.54
N THR A 325 -27.08 8.32 7.03
CA THR A 325 -28.28 9.12 7.29
C THR A 325 -29.23 8.30 8.16
N ALA A 326 -29.52 8.78 9.37
CA ALA A 326 -30.45 8.12 10.26
C ALA A 326 -31.88 8.15 9.68
N ILE A 327 -32.65 7.09 9.94
CA ILE A 327 -34.04 6.96 9.41
C ILE A 327 -34.91 8.13 9.82
N ASP A 328 -34.79 8.59 11.08
CA ASP A 328 -35.55 9.73 11.61
C ASP A 328 -35.25 11.04 10.86
N VAL A 329 -33.99 11.23 10.44
CA VAL A 329 -33.58 12.39 9.64
C VAL A 329 -34.18 12.33 8.25
N ILE A 330 -34.23 11.15 7.62
CA ILE A 330 -34.87 10.95 6.33
C ILE A 330 -36.39 11.22 6.43
N ALA A 331 -37.02 10.72 7.49
CA ALA A 331 -38.43 10.94 7.76
C ALA A 331 -38.76 12.44 7.94
N GLN A 332 -37.93 13.14 8.72
CA GLN A 332 -38.07 14.58 8.96
C GLN A 332 -37.88 15.40 7.68
N ARG A 333 -36.87 15.10 6.87
CA ARG A 333 -36.59 15.80 5.60
C ARG A 333 -37.74 15.70 4.59
N ASN A 334 -38.49 14.59 4.65
CA ASN A 334 -39.58 14.31 3.70
C ASN A 334 -40.96 14.56 4.29
N ALA A 335 -41.07 14.91 5.57
CA ALA A 335 -42.34 15.07 6.31
C ALA A 335 -43.25 13.83 6.19
N VAL A 336 -42.69 12.62 6.26
CA VAL A 336 -43.37 11.33 6.20
C VAL A 336 -43.08 10.49 7.45
N THR A 337 -43.96 9.51 7.74
CA THR A 337 -43.75 8.61 8.88
C THR A 337 -42.58 7.64 8.64
N VAL A 338 -41.93 7.20 9.73
CA VAL A 338 -40.78 6.26 9.69
C VAL A 338 -41.15 4.98 8.95
N ASP A 339 -42.37 4.44 9.12
CA ASP A 339 -42.82 3.22 8.43
C ASP A 339 -42.81 3.35 6.92
N LYS A 340 -43.25 4.52 6.40
CA LYS A 340 -43.22 4.80 4.96
C LYS A 340 -41.80 4.93 4.45
N VAL A 341 -40.91 5.56 5.22
CA VAL A 341 -39.48 5.66 4.90
C VAL A 341 -38.85 4.27 4.83
N MET A 342 -39.11 3.41 5.83
CA MET A 342 -38.59 2.04 5.85
C MET A 342 -39.02 1.21 4.64
N ALA A 343 -40.31 1.30 4.26
CA ALA A 343 -40.80 0.59 3.08
C ALA A 343 -40.09 1.04 1.79
N SER A 344 -39.91 2.35 1.60
CA SER A 344 -39.19 2.88 0.43
C SER A 344 -37.70 2.56 0.47
N LEU A 345 -37.05 2.61 1.64
CA LEU A 345 -35.64 2.28 1.79
C LEU A 345 -35.38 0.80 1.48
N LEU A 346 -36.27 -0.11 1.86
CA LEU A 346 -36.17 -1.52 1.51
C LEU A 346 -36.26 -1.73 -0.01
N GLU A 347 -37.16 -1.02 -0.68
CA GLU A 347 -37.25 -1.05 -2.16
C GLU A 347 -35.94 -0.54 -2.79
N TYR A 348 -35.41 0.58 -2.30
CA TYR A 348 -34.14 1.13 -2.81
C TYR A 348 -32.95 0.22 -2.52
N GLU A 349 -32.93 -0.50 -1.39
CA GLU A 349 -31.88 -1.48 -1.07
C GLU A 349 -31.94 -2.68 -2.03
N LEU A 350 -33.13 -3.22 -2.30
CA LEU A 350 -33.32 -4.28 -3.29
C LEU A 350 -32.89 -3.86 -4.71
N ARG A 351 -33.01 -2.56 -5.01
CA ARG A 351 -32.58 -1.98 -6.30
C ARG A 351 -31.09 -1.57 -6.29
N GLY A 352 -30.37 -1.75 -5.17
CA GLY A 352 -28.95 -1.38 -5.04
C GLY A 352 -28.69 0.12 -5.04
N LEU A 353 -29.67 0.94 -4.67
CA LEU A 353 -29.55 2.41 -4.63
C LEU A 353 -29.10 2.93 -3.26
N VAL A 354 -29.39 2.19 -2.20
CA VAL A 354 -28.96 2.45 -0.83
C VAL A 354 -28.47 1.17 -0.17
N ALA A 355 -27.75 1.27 0.93
CA ALA A 355 -27.37 0.15 1.78
C ALA A 355 -27.67 0.47 3.24
N ALA A 356 -28.20 -0.52 3.96
CA ALA A 356 -28.36 -0.44 5.41
C ALA A 356 -27.00 -0.57 6.09
N VAL A 357 -26.71 0.30 7.06
CA VAL A 357 -25.48 0.31 7.85
C VAL A 357 -25.84 0.59 9.33
N PRO A 358 -24.98 0.20 10.29
CA PRO A 358 -25.21 0.56 11.69
C PRO A 358 -25.38 2.08 11.84
N GLY A 359 -26.54 2.51 12.32
CA GLY A 359 -26.90 3.92 12.53
C GLY A 359 -27.73 4.57 11.42
N GLY A 360 -28.07 3.86 10.32
CA GLY A 360 -28.91 4.42 9.25
C GLY A 360 -28.70 3.79 7.88
N TYR A 361 -28.90 4.59 6.84
CA TYR A 361 -28.72 4.21 5.44
C TYR A 361 -27.72 5.12 4.75
N VAL A 362 -27.02 4.58 3.77
CA VAL A 362 -26.12 5.33 2.87
C VAL A 362 -26.58 5.17 1.42
N LYS A 363 -26.51 6.24 0.64
CA LYS A 363 -26.78 6.21 -0.78
C LYS A 363 -25.61 5.55 -1.52
N LEU A 364 -25.91 4.63 -2.42
CA LEU A 364 -24.91 4.00 -3.29
C LEU A 364 -24.79 4.80 -4.59
N ARG A 365 -23.56 4.92 -5.12
CA ARG A 365 -23.37 5.44 -6.48
C ARG A 365 -23.92 4.41 -7.46
N GLY A 366 -24.82 4.79 -8.33
CA GLY A 366 -25.31 3.93 -9.41
C GLY A 366 -24.12 3.44 -10.26
N LYS A 367 -24.17 2.16 -10.63
CA LYS A 367 -23.17 1.57 -11.53
C LYS A 367 -23.26 2.15 -12.92
#